data_143cb8d92048900a85ab48dde0080078
#
_entry.id   143cb8d92048900a85ab48dde0080078
#
_cell.length_a   1.000
_cell.length_b   1.000
_cell.length_c   1.000
_cell.angle_alpha   90.00
_cell.angle_beta   90.00
_cell.angle_gamma   90.00
#
_symmetry.space_group_name_H-M   'P 1'
#
loop_
_entity.id
_entity.type
_entity.pdbx_description
1 polymer ?
#
loop_
_entity_poly.entity_id
_entity_poly.type
_entity_poly.pdbx_seq_one_letter_code
_entity_poly.pdbx_strand_id
1 'polypeptide(L)'
;MKDVIIRSDRLTVHANALGAELKGVEMDELEYLWQGDVDSYARTSPTLFPIVGRFLSDTYYVGDRPYGMQLNGIVMDRNFRCASCASDRVVFQLEADERTRQSYPFDFALTVSYAVQGDTLAVSYKVENRGSIPMPFCLGCHTAYNWPLLPGDDPQDYSLRFEKEEELESFNPFGWRQPFVQG
;
A
#
# COMPACT_ATOMS: atom_id res chain seq x y z
N MET A 1 -9.98 -15.89 -1.23
CA MET A 1 -8.91 -16.28 -0.28
C MET A 1 -9.32 -15.77 1.09
N LYS A 2 -9.05 -16.49 2.19
CA LYS A 2 -9.46 -16.02 3.53
C LYS A 2 -8.59 -14.85 3.96
N ASP A 3 -9.21 -13.83 4.53
CA ASP A 3 -8.50 -12.77 5.23
C ASP A 3 -7.75 -13.38 6.42
N VAL A 4 -6.56 -12.87 6.66
CA VAL A 4 -5.77 -13.20 7.84
C VAL A 4 -6.08 -12.15 8.90
N ILE A 5 -6.38 -12.61 10.11
CA ILE A 5 -6.68 -11.74 11.24
C ILE A 5 -5.57 -11.94 12.28
N ILE A 6 -4.94 -10.83 12.67
CA ILE A 6 -3.98 -10.80 13.78
C ILE A 6 -4.50 -9.88 14.88
N ARG A 7 -4.17 -10.19 16.13
CA ARG A 7 -4.73 -9.49 17.29
C ARG A 7 -3.69 -9.25 18.36
N SER A 8 -3.85 -8.13 19.05
CA SER A 8 -3.29 -7.87 20.37
C SER A 8 -4.47 -7.75 21.36
N ASP A 9 -4.18 -7.28 22.57
CA ASP A 9 -5.22 -7.03 23.59
C ASP A 9 -6.22 -5.93 23.16
N ARG A 10 -5.79 -5.00 22.30
CA ARG A 10 -6.60 -3.84 21.88
C ARG A 10 -6.86 -3.75 20.39
N LEU A 11 -5.93 -4.25 19.57
CA LEU A 11 -6.03 -4.16 18.11
C LEU A 11 -6.51 -5.47 17.48
N THR A 12 -7.41 -5.35 16.52
CA THR A 12 -7.73 -6.39 15.55
C THR A 12 -7.37 -5.86 14.16
N VAL A 13 -6.53 -6.59 13.43
CA VAL A 13 -6.06 -6.20 12.10
C VAL A 13 -6.40 -7.27 11.10
N HIS A 14 -7.04 -6.86 10.02
CA HIS A 14 -7.42 -7.70 8.88
C HIS A 14 -6.47 -7.45 7.72
N ALA A 15 -5.89 -8.50 7.16
CA ALA A 15 -5.01 -8.42 6.00
C ALA A 15 -5.35 -9.49 4.98
N ASN A 16 -5.25 -9.16 3.70
CA ASN A 16 -5.54 -10.06 2.59
C ASN A 16 -4.27 -10.37 1.79
N ALA A 17 -4.12 -11.61 1.35
CA ALA A 17 -3.00 -12.02 0.51
C ALA A 17 -3.02 -11.38 -0.90
N LEU A 18 -4.18 -10.92 -1.38
CA LEU A 18 -4.25 -10.14 -2.61
C LEU A 18 -3.68 -8.74 -2.36
N GLY A 19 -2.55 -8.43 -3.01
CA GLY A 19 -1.83 -7.17 -2.81
C GLY A 19 -1.11 -7.07 -1.46
N ALA A 20 -1.13 -8.12 -0.63
CA ALA A 20 -0.77 -8.05 0.80
C ALA A 20 -1.45 -6.85 1.49
N GLU A 21 -2.71 -6.57 1.14
CA GLU A 21 -3.43 -5.36 1.51
C GLU A 21 -4.02 -5.44 2.91
N LEU A 22 -3.86 -4.38 3.72
CA LEU A 22 -4.65 -4.18 4.93
C LEU A 22 -6.10 -3.91 4.54
N LYS A 23 -7.02 -4.61 5.21
CA LYS A 23 -8.47 -4.51 4.98
C LYS A 23 -9.23 -3.94 6.17
N GLY A 24 -8.63 -3.88 7.32
CA GLY A 24 -9.21 -3.28 8.50
C GLY A 24 -8.20 -3.15 9.64
N VAL A 25 -8.35 -2.12 10.42
CA VAL A 25 -7.64 -1.87 11.69
C VAL A 25 -8.67 -1.38 12.69
N GLU A 26 -9.06 -2.24 13.60
CA GLU A 26 -10.02 -1.95 14.64
C GLU A 26 -9.33 -1.79 15.99
N MET A 27 -9.69 -0.77 16.74
CA MET A 27 -9.29 -0.58 18.13
C MET A 27 -10.51 -0.16 18.95
N ASP A 28 -10.77 -0.87 20.02
CA ASP A 28 -11.90 -0.63 20.92
C ASP A 28 -13.24 -0.54 20.15
N GLU A 29 -13.48 -1.49 19.22
CA GLU A 29 -14.67 -1.62 18.34
C GLU A 29 -14.78 -0.51 17.27
N LEU A 30 -13.78 0.35 17.11
CA LEU A 30 -13.76 1.42 16.12
C LEU A 30 -12.86 1.03 14.93
N GLU A 31 -13.42 1.02 13.72
CA GLU A 31 -12.68 0.79 12.48
C GLU A 31 -12.04 2.11 12.00
N TYR A 32 -10.73 2.10 11.85
CA TYR A 32 -9.93 3.25 11.42
C TYR A 32 -9.81 3.38 9.92
N LEU A 33 -9.90 2.27 9.20
CA LEU A 33 -9.68 2.26 7.76
C LEU A 33 -10.98 2.38 6.99
N TRP A 34 -10.91 3.09 5.87
CA TRP A 34 -11.95 3.10 4.86
C TRP A 34 -12.20 1.69 4.31
N GLN A 35 -13.47 1.26 4.32
CA GLN A 35 -13.83 -0.12 3.99
C GLN A 35 -14.03 -0.39 2.49
N GLY A 36 -13.79 0.62 1.66
CA GLY A 36 -13.95 0.53 0.22
C GLY A 36 -15.39 0.77 -0.23
N ASP A 37 -15.53 1.59 -1.26
CA ASP A 37 -16.77 1.85 -1.96
C ASP A 37 -16.47 1.88 -3.45
N VAL A 38 -17.20 1.07 -4.23
CA VAL A 38 -16.99 0.94 -5.67
C VAL A 38 -17.27 2.23 -6.45
N ASP A 39 -18.12 3.09 -5.91
CA ASP A 39 -18.48 4.35 -6.54
C ASP A 39 -17.50 5.50 -6.23
N SER A 40 -16.65 5.33 -5.20
CA SER A 40 -15.63 6.31 -4.80
C SER A 40 -14.21 5.73 -4.84
N TYR A 41 -13.85 4.92 -3.88
CA TYR A 41 -12.54 4.27 -3.79
C TYR A 41 -12.66 2.85 -3.27
N ALA A 42 -12.50 1.88 -4.17
CA ALA A 42 -12.77 0.47 -3.90
C ALA A 42 -11.69 -0.27 -3.08
N ARG A 43 -10.57 0.42 -2.75
CA ARG A 43 -9.46 -0.18 -1.99
C ARG A 43 -9.37 0.42 -0.59
N THR A 44 -8.65 -0.27 0.28
CA THR A 44 -8.44 0.13 1.68
C THR A 44 -7.02 0.63 1.91
N SER A 45 -6.01 -0.22 1.65
CA SER A 45 -4.61 0.13 1.88
C SER A 45 -3.68 -0.65 0.94
N PRO A 46 -3.75 -0.40 -0.38
CA PRO A 46 -2.93 -1.12 -1.34
C PRO A 46 -1.45 -0.81 -1.20
N THR A 47 -0.62 -1.84 -1.35
CA THR A 47 0.83 -1.71 -1.51
C THR A 47 1.15 -1.29 -2.94
N LEU A 48 2.00 -0.28 -3.11
CA LEU A 48 2.41 0.28 -4.40
C LEU A 48 3.85 -0.11 -4.68
N PHE A 49 4.09 -0.86 -5.76
CA PHE A 49 5.41 -1.32 -6.18
C PHE A 49 5.37 -1.81 -7.64
N PRO A 50 6.39 -1.58 -8.47
CA PRO A 50 7.66 -0.91 -8.21
C PRO A 50 7.64 0.59 -8.50
N ILE A 51 6.47 1.19 -8.68
CA ILE A 51 6.30 2.65 -8.81
C ILE A 51 5.16 3.15 -7.92
N VAL A 52 5.26 4.42 -7.56
CA VAL A 52 4.17 5.21 -6.95
C VAL A 52 3.78 6.27 -7.96
N GLY A 53 2.52 6.29 -8.38
CA GLY A 53 2.03 7.15 -9.45
C GLY A 53 2.04 6.48 -10.83
N ARG A 54 2.23 7.25 -11.87
CA ARG A 54 2.06 6.82 -13.26
C ARG A 54 3.17 7.35 -14.15
N PHE A 55 3.66 6.52 -15.08
CA PHE A 55 4.53 6.96 -16.17
C PHE A 55 3.72 7.61 -17.30
N LEU A 56 4.35 8.51 -18.02
CA LEU A 56 3.77 9.10 -19.22
C LEU A 56 3.44 7.99 -20.23
N SER A 57 2.19 7.96 -20.70
CA SER A 57 1.69 6.92 -21.61
C SER A 57 1.87 5.49 -21.06
N ASP A 58 1.87 5.32 -19.76
CA ASP A 58 2.05 4.02 -19.06
C ASP A 58 3.31 3.26 -19.50
N THR A 59 4.35 3.97 -19.94
CA THR A 59 5.56 3.37 -20.51
C THR A 59 6.82 3.92 -19.86
N TYR A 60 7.76 3.03 -19.58
CA TYR A 60 9.12 3.36 -19.16
C TYR A 60 10.14 2.50 -19.92
N TYR A 61 11.42 2.81 -19.80
CA TYR A 61 12.49 2.15 -20.55
C TYR A 61 13.54 1.57 -19.63
N VAL A 62 14.01 0.36 -19.98
CA VAL A 62 15.21 -0.25 -19.40
C VAL A 62 16.21 -0.42 -20.57
N GLY A 63 17.26 0.39 -20.56
CA GLY A 63 18.04 0.60 -21.77
C GLY A 63 17.15 1.16 -22.89
N ASP A 64 17.23 0.53 -24.07
CA ASP A 64 16.38 0.92 -25.24
C ASP A 64 15.05 0.16 -25.32
N ARG A 65 14.77 -0.74 -24.37
CA ARG A 65 13.57 -1.57 -24.41
C ARG A 65 12.42 -0.93 -23.63
N PRO A 66 11.25 -0.70 -24.26
CA PRO A 66 10.05 -0.20 -23.58
C PRO A 66 9.34 -1.31 -22.78
N TYR A 67 8.76 -0.90 -21.64
CA TYR A 67 7.92 -1.73 -20.79
C TYR A 67 6.66 -0.97 -20.38
N GLY A 68 5.52 -1.66 -20.44
CA GLY A 68 4.27 -1.12 -19.93
C GLY A 68 4.20 -1.24 -18.40
N MET A 69 3.76 -0.16 -17.74
CA MET A 69 3.56 -0.14 -16.30
C MET A 69 2.26 0.58 -15.98
N GLN A 70 1.36 -0.12 -15.29
CA GLN A 70 0.11 0.48 -14.84
C GLN A 70 0.32 1.45 -13.68
N LEU A 71 -0.71 2.29 -13.42
CA LEU A 71 -0.74 3.17 -12.25
C LEU A 71 -0.42 2.39 -10.96
N ASN A 72 0.50 2.92 -10.14
CA ASN A 72 0.92 2.36 -8.87
C ASN A 72 1.59 0.96 -8.92
N GLY A 73 2.03 0.54 -10.10
CA GLY A 73 2.80 -0.69 -10.26
C GLY A 73 1.96 -1.94 -10.41
N ILE A 74 2.53 -3.08 -10.06
CA ILE A 74 2.03 -4.38 -10.48
C ILE A 74 1.55 -5.29 -9.34
N VAL A 75 1.72 -4.89 -8.08
CA VAL A 75 1.54 -5.82 -6.95
C VAL A 75 0.15 -5.82 -6.33
N MET A 76 -0.63 -4.75 -6.51
CA MET A 76 -1.95 -4.60 -5.92
C MET A 76 -2.92 -5.74 -6.27
N ASP A 77 -2.79 -6.30 -7.48
CA ASP A 77 -3.66 -7.37 -8.01
C ASP A 77 -2.95 -8.74 -8.03
N ARG A 78 -1.85 -8.89 -7.28
CA ARG A 78 -1.11 -10.14 -7.17
C ARG A 78 -1.38 -10.84 -5.84
N ASN A 79 -1.47 -12.16 -5.92
CA ASN A 79 -1.56 -12.98 -4.73
C ASN A 79 -0.19 -13.20 -4.14
N PHE A 80 0.02 -12.69 -2.95
CA PHE A 80 1.20 -12.98 -2.14
C PHE A 80 1.06 -14.33 -1.46
N ARG A 81 2.16 -15.04 -1.32
CA ARG A 81 2.23 -16.24 -0.48
C ARG A 81 2.28 -15.81 0.99
N CYS A 82 1.46 -16.39 1.83
CA CYS A 82 1.64 -16.27 3.27
C CYS A 82 2.87 -17.07 3.69
N ALA A 83 3.95 -16.37 4.04
CA ALA A 83 5.21 -16.98 4.44
C ALA A 83 5.18 -17.44 5.88
N SER A 84 4.52 -16.70 6.76
CA SER A 84 4.23 -17.09 8.14
C SER A 84 2.99 -16.37 8.66
N CYS A 85 2.29 -17.00 9.61
CA CYS A 85 1.12 -16.46 10.28
C CYS A 85 1.11 -16.94 11.74
N ALA A 86 0.97 -15.97 12.66
CA ALA A 86 0.77 -16.20 14.08
C ALA A 86 -0.42 -15.35 14.56
N SER A 87 -0.78 -15.43 15.82
CA SER A 87 -1.90 -14.67 16.38
C SER A 87 -1.70 -13.15 16.32
N ASP A 88 -0.44 -12.69 16.36
CA ASP A 88 -0.01 -11.29 16.46
C ASP A 88 0.76 -10.80 15.23
N ARG A 89 1.02 -11.67 14.25
CA ARG A 89 1.86 -11.37 13.07
C ARG A 89 1.45 -12.15 11.85
N VAL A 90 1.56 -11.49 10.69
CA VAL A 90 1.51 -12.14 9.38
C VAL A 90 2.62 -11.61 8.48
N VAL A 91 3.19 -12.49 7.64
CA VAL A 91 4.21 -12.16 6.65
C VAL A 91 3.75 -12.65 5.29
N PHE A 92 3.62 -11.74 4.36
CA PHE A 92 3.31 -12.00 2.96
C PHE A 92 4.55 -11.81 2.09
N GLN A 93 4.71 -12.64 1.08
CA GLN A 93 5.84 -12.58 0.15
C GLN A 93 5.38 -12.75 -1.29
N LEU A 94 5.91 -11.89 -2.18
CA LEU A 94 5.78 -11.98 -3.62
C LEU A 94 7.18 -12.03 -4.23
N GLU A 95 7.42 -12.99 -5.11
CA GLU A 95 8.65 -13.09 -5.88
C GLU A 95 8.36 -12.81 -7.36
N ALA A 96 9.38 -12.36 -8.08
CA ALA A 96 9.29 -12.15 -9.52
C ALA A 96 8.93 -13.45 -10.23
N ASP A 97 7.99 -13.38 -11.15
CA ASP A 97 7.56 -14.46 -12.03
C ASP A 97 7.58 -14.02 -13.50
N GLU A 98 7.22 -14.89 -14.43
CA GLU A 98 7.16 -14.55 -15.87
C GLU A 98 6.21 -13.39 -16.16
N ARG A 99 5.10 -13.30 -15.43
CA ARG A 99 4.10 -12.23 -15.60
C ARG A 99 4.61 -10.89 -15.08
N THR A 100 5.30 -10.88 -13.93
CA THR A 100 5.87 -9.64 -13.39
C THR A 100 6.99 -9.12 -14.30
N ARG A 101 7.82 -10.00 -14.88
CA ARG A 101 8.91 -9.63 -15.79
C ARG A 101 8.43 -9.00 -17.11
N GLN A 102 7.19 -9.23 -17.51
CA GLN A 102 6.61 -8.56 -18.69
C GLN A 102 6.54 -7.04 -18.51
N SER A 103 6.24 -6.58 -17.29
CA SER A 103 6.14 -5.15 -16.97
C SER A 103 7.32 -4.63 -16.15
N TYR A 104 8.02 -5.49 -15.41
CA TYR A 104 9.14 -5.13 -14.56
C TYR A 104 10.23 -6.21 -14.66
N PRO A 105 11.21 -6.05 -15.57
CA PRO A 105 12.14 -7.10 -15.97
C PRO A 105 13.30 -7.30 -14.97
N PHE A 106 12.98 -7.31 -13.69
CA PHE A 106 13.93 -7.51 -12.60
C PHE A 106 13.50 -8.66 -11.71
N ASP A 107 14.49 -9.39 -11.20
CA ASP A 107 14.26 -10.44 -10.21
C ASP A 107 14.22 -9.82 -8.82
N PHE A 108 13.08 -9.87 -8.19
CA PHE A 108 12.86 -9.31 -6.86
C PHE A 108 12.16 -10.27 -5.91
N ALA A 109 12.30 -10.01 -4.63
CA ALA A 109 11.36 -10.48 -3.63
C ALA A 109 10.86 -9.28 -2.81
N LEU A 110 9.54 -9.15 -2.73
CA LEU A 110 8.86 -8.17 -1.88
C LEU A 110 8.21 -8.90 -0.70
N THR A 111 8.57 -8.51 0.51
CA THR A 111 7.97 -9.01 1.74
C THR A 111 7.22 -7.87 2.43
N VAL A 112 5.97 -8.12 2.79
CA VAL A 112 5.12 -7.23 3.59
C VAL A 112 4.78 -7.94 4.88
N SER A 113 5.04 -7.29 6.02
CA SER A 113 4.80 -7.86 7.34
C SER A 113 3.94 -6.92 8.17
N TYR A 114 2.97 -7.49 8.84
CA TYR A 114 2.13 -6.84 9.82
C TYR A 114 2.33 -7.51 11.17
N ALA A 115 2.57 -6.71 12.21
CA ALA A 115 2.68 -7.21 13.58
C ALA A 115 1.98 -6.24 14.52
N VAL A 116 1.25 -6.78 15.50
CA VAL A 116 0.51 -6.01 16.49
C VAL A 116 1.06 -6.26 17.89
N GLN A 117 1.18 -5.20 18.69
CA GLN A 117 1.56 -5.25 20.08
C GLN A 117 0.91 -4.10 20.85
N GLY A 118 0.11 -4.42 21.87
CA GLY A 118 -0.67 -3.44 22.61
C GLY A 118 -1.61 -2.67 21.65
N ASP A 119 -1.42 -1.37 21.53
CA ASP A 119 -2.15 -0.46 20.64
C ASP A 119 -1.35 -0.06 19.37
N THR A 120 -0.29 -0.79 19.08
CA THR A 120 0.61 -0.49 17.96
C THR A 120 0.52 -1.54 16.88
N LEU A 121 0.34 -1.10 15.63
CA LEU A 121 0.51 -1.87 14.41
C LEU A 121 1.83 -1.48 13.75
N ALA A 122 2.77 -2.43 13.65
CA ALA A 122 3.99 -2.29 12.89
C ALA A 122 3.81 -2.84 11.47
N VAL A 123 4.04 -2.00 10.48
CA VAL A 123 4.05 -2.37 9.05
C VAL A 123 5.47 -2.31 8.55
N SER A 124 5.97 -3.41 7.97
CA SER A 124 7.33 -3.49 7.47
C SER A 124 7.35 -3.99 6.03
N TYR A 125 8.16 -3.34 5.21
CA TYR A 125 8.40 -3.71 3.83
C TYR A 125 9.88 -4.07 3.65
N LYS A 126 10.15 -5.17 2.97
CA LYS A 126 11.50 -5.57 2.57
C LYS A 126 11.51 -5.84 1.09
N VAL A 127 12.35 -5.11 0.35
CA VAL A 127 12.60 -5.32 -1.09
C VAL A 127 13.98 -5.90 -1.24
N GLU A 128 14.08 -7.03 -1.91
CA GLU A 128 15.35 -7.71 -2.20
C GLU A 128 15.54 -7.75 -3.73
N ASN A 129 16.67 -7.26 -4.20
CA ASN A 129 17.12 -7.51 -5.55
C ASN A 129 17.72 -8.93 -5.61
N ARG A 130 17.07 -9.82 -6.35
CA ARG A 130 17.49 -11.20 -6.57
C ARG A 130 18.29 -11.38 -7.87
N GLY A 131 18.39 -10.30 -8.66
CA GLY A 131 19.17 -10.25 -9.89
C GLY A 131 20.59 -9.75 -9.65
N SER A 132 21.33 -9.61 -10.75
CA SER A 132 22.76 -9.16 -10.75
C SER A 132 22.95 -7.71 -11.18
N ILE A 133 21.88 -7.05 -11.61
CA ILE A 133 21.92 -5.65 -12.07
C ILE A 133 21.18 -4.74 -11.08
N PRO A 134 21.50 -3.44 -11.02
CA PRO A 134 20.74 -2.48 -10.24
C PRO A 134 19.26 -2.51 -10.60
N MET A 135 18.39 -2.54 -9.59
CA MET A 135 16.94 -2.61 -9.70
C MET A 135 16.32 -1.32 -9.16
N PRO A 136 15.95 -0.37 -10.03
CA PRO A 136 15.31 0.87 -9.60
C PRO A 136 13.85 0.62 -9.23
N PHE A 137 13.43 1.12 -8.07
CA PHE A 137 12.04 1.03 -7.63
C PHE A 137 11.63 2.21 -6.75
N CYS A 138 10.32 2.45 -6.70
CA CYS A 138 9.65 3.18 -5.63
C CYS A 138 8.76 2.22 -4.86
N LEU A 139 8.53 2.51 -3.59
CA LEU A 139 7.64 1.76 -2.72
C LEU A 139 6.73 2.73 -1.99
N GLY A 140 5.46 2.41 -1.90
CA GLY A 140 4.49 3.20 -1.17
C GLY A 140 3.35 2.36 -0.62
N CYS A 141 2.52 3.00 0.20
CA CYS A 141 1.26 2.48 0.66
C CYS A 141 0.21 3.59 0.53
N HIS A 142 -0.97 3.23 0.04
CA HIS A 142 -2.05 4.19 -0.14
C HIS A 142 -3.19 3.84 0.82
N THR A 143 -2.93 4.07 2.13
CA THR A 143 -3.91 3.79 3.18
C THR A 143 -4.99 4.85 3.20
N ALA A 144 -6.25 4.45 3.06
CA ALA A 144 -7.42 5.29 3.22
C ALA A 144 -7.97 5.14 4.65
N TYR A 145 -8.16 6.27 5.31
CA TYR A 145 -8.72 6.34 6.66
C TYR A 145 -10.17 6.84 6.62
N ASN A 146 -10.96 6.43 7.59
CA ASN A 146 -12.27 7.03 7.82
C ASN A 146 -12.09 8.50 8.24
N TRP A 147 -12.81 9.41 7.58
CA TRP A 147 -12.74 10.84 7.84
C TRP A 147 -14.14 11.49 7.69
N PRO A 148 -14.83 11.86 8.74
CA PRO A 148 -14.44 11.75 10.15
C PRO A 148 -14.33 10.28 10.60
N LEU A 149 -13.65 10.05 11.72
CA LEU A 149 -13.50 8.70 12.29
C LEU A 149 -14.79 8.22 12.94
N LEU A 150 -15.50 9.12 13.64
CA LEU A 150 -16.77 8.81 14.28
C LEU A 150 -17.94 9.35 13.44
N PRO A 151 -19.01 8.55 13.24
CA PRO A 151 -20.21 9.02 12.57
C PRO A 151 -20.84 10.20 13.30
N GLY A 152 -21.03 11.32 12.58
CA GLY A 152 -21.64 12.54 13.11
C GLY A 152 -20.66 13.60 13.58
N ASP A 153 -19.37 13.31 13.62
CA ASP A 153 -18.36 14.33 13.87
C ASP A 153 -18.22 15.27 12.66
N ASP A 154 -17.80 16.51 12.92
CA ASP A 154 -17.45 17.42 11.83
C ASP A 154 -16.05 17.05 11.29
N PRO A 155 -15.91 16.81 9.97
CA PRO A 155 -14.61 16.55 9.36
C PRO A 155 -13.56 17.65 9.64
N GLN A 156 -14.00 18.88 9.92
CA GLN A 156 -13.13 20.02 10.23
C GLN A 156 -12.49 19.93 11.63
N ASP A 157 -13.03 19.10 12.53
CA ASP A 157 -12.46 18.86 13.85
C ASP A 157 -11.23 17.95 13.81
N TYR A 158 -10.96 17.33 12.65
CA TYR A 158 -9.83 16.43 12.42
C TYR A 158 -8.69 17.17 11.72
N SER A 159 -7.46 16.78 12.03
CA SER A 159 -6.26 17.32 11.38
C SER A 159 -5.19 16.27 11.16
N LEU A 160 -4.44 16.40 10.09
CA LEU A 160 -3.20 15.65 9.85
C LEU A 160 -2.03 16.49 10.36
N ARG A 161 -1.25 15.92 11.30
CA ARG A 161 -0.06 16.57 11.83
C ARG A 161 1.18 15.78 11.43
N PHE A 162 2.07 16.44 10.71
CA PHE A 162 3.39 15.89 10.37
C PHE A 162 4.40 16.21 11.46
N GLU A 163 5.38 15.32 11.67
CA GLU A 163 6.45 15.52 12.66
C GLU A 163 7.35 16.72 12.30
N LYS A 164 7.55 16.93 11.01
CA LYS A 164 8.34 18.03 10.45
C LYS A 164 7.45 18.90 9.56
N GLU A 165 7.85 20.16 9.40
CA GLU A 165 7.24 21.05 8.43
C GLU A 165 7.50 20.50 7.02
N GLU A 166 6.44 20.34 6.23
CA GLU A 166 6.49 19.81 4.87
C GLU A 166 6.08 20.89 3.87
N GLU A 167 6.86 21.01 2.79
CA GLU A 167 6.43 21.74 1.60
C GLU A 167 5.60 20.77 0.73
N LEU A 168 4.28 20.84 0.86
CA LEU A 168 3.39 19.93 0.16
C LEU A 168 3.14 20.43 -1.27
N GLU A 169 3.68 19.72 -2.26
CA GLU A 169 3.26 19.85 -3.65
C GLU A 169 2.38 18.67 -4.04
N SER A 170 1.16 18.94 -4.49
CA SER A 170 0.25 17.92 -5.00
C SER A 170 0.47 17.72 -6.49
N PHE A 171 0.72 16.48 -6.91
CA PHE A 171 0.78 16.09 -8.32
C PHE A 171 -0.40 15.17 -8.63
N ASN A 172 -1.27 15.60 -9.54
CA ASN A 172 -2.28 14.72 -10.09
C ASN A 172 -1.59 13.73 -11.05
N PRO A 173 -1.81 12.39 -10.91
CA PRO A 173 -1.24 11.38 -11.79
C PRO A 173 -1.66 11.52 -13.26
N PHE A 174 -2.64 12.38 -13.56
CA PHE A 174 -3.08 12.74 -14.91
C PHE A 174 -2.38 13.99 -15.47
N GLY A 175 -1.33 14.50 -14.82
CA GLY A 175 -0.46 15.55 -15.36
C GLY A 175 -0.86 16.99 -15.03
N TRP A 176 -1.80 17.22 -14.12
CA TRP A 176 -2.17 18.56 -13.69
C TRP A 176 -1.51 18.90 -12.35
N ARG A 177 -0.75 19.99 -12.28
CA ARG A 177 -0.37 20.60 -11.01
C ARG A 177 -1.62 21.26 -10.41
N GLN A 178 -2.04 20.81 -9.27
CA GLN A 178 -3.02 21.55 -8.46
C GLN A 178 -2.28 22.18 -7.28
N PRO A 179 -2.42 23.49 -7.04
CA PRO A 179 -1.95 24.09 -5.81
C PRO A 179 -2.73 23.46 -4.65
N PHE A 180 -2.03 23.13 -3.58
CA PHE A 180 -2.66 22.69 -2.34
C PHE A 180 -3.47 23.88 -1.82
N VAL A 181 -4.79 23.77 -1.81
CA VAL A 181 -5.64 24.80 -1.21
C VAL A 181 -5.62 24.54 0.30
N GLN A 182 -4.91 25.40 1.04
CA GLN A 182 -5.09 25.47 2.49
C GLN A 182 -6.53 25.93 2.74
N GLY A 183 -7.36 25.03 3.31
CA GLY A 183 -8.67 25.36 3.83
C GLY A 183 -8.57 25.95 5.24
#